data_1a42b986457a223ab7cf1ad6c03b7abf
#
_entry.id   1a42b986457a223ab7cf1ad6c03b7abf
#
_cell.length_a   1.000
_cell.length_b   1.000
_cell.length_c   1.000
_cell.angle_alpha   90.00
_cell.angle_beta   90.00
_cell.angle_gamma   90.00
#
_symmetry.space_group_name_H-M   'P 1'
#
loop_
_entity.id
_entity.type
_entity.pdbx_description
1 polymer ?
#
loop_
_entity_poly.entity_id
_entity_poly.type
_entity_poly.pdbx_seq_one_letter_code
_entity_poly.pdbx_strand_id
1 'polypeptide(L)'
;MPDTLRFLVTGAAGFIGSHLSEALVDQGHAVVGVDCFTDYYHRRTKLANLARLRKAKGFRLVETDLSSGRLSPLLKDVECAFHLAAQPGVRASWGKSFSHYVKDNITATQRLLEALKDNQIKMVYASSSSIYGDSERLPTPEDTPPRPVSPYGATKLEAEHLCYIYFRNFGVPVVGLRYFTVYGPRQRPDMAFAKFIAGISRGKEIDVFGDGEQRRDFTFVKDIVTGSMLAINAKPGTVYNIGTGKTTSLNEVITTLESIIGKKARVKRLEVALGDVRNTSADITSISRDLGYRPTTSLAEGLRRQVKAQLLE
;
A
#
# COMPACT_ATOMS: atom_id res chain seq x y z
N MET A 1 -30.77 3.40 -7.80
CA MET A 1 -29.32 3.17 -7.95
C MET A 1 -28.68 3.74 -6.71
N PRO A 2 -27.66 3.14 -6.10
CA PRO A 2 -26.96 3.82 -5.02
C PRO A 2 -26.41 5.15 -5.56
N ASP A 3 -26.43 6.19 -4.72
CA ASP A 3 -25.94 7.51 -5.10
C ASP A 3 -24.50 7.43 -5.58
N THR A 4 -24.20 8.06 -6.72
CA THR A 4 -22.84 8.12 -7.25
C THR A 4 -22.00 9.04 -6.39
N LEU A 5 -21.17 8.48 -5.51
CA LEU A 5 -20.23 9.24 -4.68
C LEU A 5 -18.97 9.60 -5.46
N ARG A 6 -18.27 10.64 -5.02
CA ARG A 6 -16.98 11.05 -5.58
C ARG A 6 -15.87 10.82 -4.58
N PHE A 7 -14.81 10.15 -5.03
CA PHE A 7 -13.64 9.84 -4.23
C PHE A 7 -12.37 10.49 -4.80
N LEU A 8 -11.48 10.93 -3.91
CA LEU A 8 -10.12 11.27 -4.26
C LEU A 8 -9.21 10.06 -3.96
N VAL A 9 -8.41 9.64 -4.93
CA VAL A 9 -7.38 8.61 -4.72
C VAL A 9 -6.03 9.18 -5.07
N THR A 10 -5.17 9.41 -4.07
CA THR A 10 -3.79 9.84 -4.30
C THR A 10 -2.88 8.65 -4.49
N GLY A 11 -1.81 8.77 -5.31
CA GLY A 11 -1.02 7.62 -5.73
C GLY A 11 -1.78 6.69 -6.68
N ALA A 12 -2.73 7.24 -7.45
CA ALA A 12 -3.66 6.48 -8.29
C ALA A 12 -2.98 5.69 -9.42
N ALA A 13 -1.81 6.12 -9.88
CA ALA A 13 -1.03 5.39 -10.89
C ALA A 13 -0.14 4.30 -10.28
N GLY A 14 -0.07 4.21 -8.96
CA GLY A 14 0.68 3.22 -8.21
C GLY A 14 0.02 1.84 -8.18
N PHE A 15 0.68 0.89 -7.54
CA PHE A 15 0.22 -0.48 -7.37
C PHE A 15 -1.18 -0.56 -6.74
N ILE A 16 -1.31 -0.17 -5.47
CA ILE A 16 -2.58 -0.29 -4.72
C ILE A 16 -3.60 0.73 -5.24
N GLY A 17 -3.17 1.98 -5.50
CA GLY A 17 -4.05 3.06 -5.92
C GLY A 17 -4.79 2.77 -7.23
N SER A 18 -4.14 2.12 -8.20
CA SER A 18 -4.80 1.74 -9.46
C SER A 18 -5.88 0.68 -9.27
N HIS A 19 -5.66 -0.32 -8.40
CA HIS A 19 -6.66 -1.32 -8.07
C HIS A 19 -7.84 -0.74 -7.29
N LEU A 20 -7.57 0.14 -6.31
CA LEU A 20 -8.61 0.80 -5.54
C LEU A 20 -9.47 1.72 -6.44
N SER A 21 -8.83 2.49 -7.32
CA SER A 21 -9.55 3.34 -8.28
C SER A 21 -10.45 2.52 -9.22
N GLU A 22 -9.98 1.36 -9.70
CA GLU A 22 -10.80 0.45 -10.51
C GLU A 22 -12.00 -0.08 -9.73
N ALA A 23 -11.79 -0.53 -8.48
CA ALA A 23 -12.85 -1.08 -7.66
C ALA A 23 -13.95 -0.04 -7.35
N LEU A 24 -13.58 1.21 -7.11
CA LEU A 24 -14.54 2.31 -6.90
C LEU A 24 -15.33 2.64 -8.18
N VAL A 25 -14.65 2.72 -9.32
CA VAL A 25 -15.30 2.95 -10.63
C VAL A 25 -16.23 1.81 -11.01
N ASP A 26 -15.84 0.55 -10.73
CA ASP A 26 -16.66 -0.64 -11.01
C ASP A 26 -17.94 -0.69 -10.16
N GLN A 27 -17.94 -0.02 -8.99
CA GLN A 27 -19.14 0.17 -8.17
C GLN A 27 -20.01 1.38 -8.60
N GLY A 28 -19.65 2.05 -9.68
CA GLY A 28 -20.41 3.18 -10.21
C GLY A 28 -20.06 4.54 -9.61
N HIS A 29 -18.97 4.63 -8.88
CA HIS A 29 -18.53 5.88 -8.25
C HIS A 29 -17.62 6.71 -9.18
N ALA A 30 -17.55 8.02 -8.93
CA ALA A 30 -16.61 8.92 -9.58
C ALA A 30 -15.29 8.98 -8.82
N VAL A 31 -14.16 8.90 -9.53
CA VAL A 31 -12.82 8.92 -8.93
C VAL A 31 -11.97 10.04 -9.55
N VAL A 32 -11.45 10.92 -8.71
CA VAL A 32 -10.35 11.83 -9.04
C VAL A 32 -9.05 11.14 -8.62
N GLY A 33 -8.34 10.59 -9.57
CA GLY A 33 -7.03 9.96 -9.35
C GLY A 33 -5.92 11.01 -9.43
N VAL A 34 -5.04 11.07 -8.43
CA VAL A 34 -3.90 11.99 -8.38
C VAL A 34 -2.60 11.21 -8.31
N ASP A 35 -1.64 11.57 -9.15
CA ASP A 35 -0.27 11.04 -9.11
C ASP A 35 0.70 12.11 -9.65
N CYS A 36 1.89 12.21 -9.11
CA CYS A 36 2.93 13.10 -9.62
C CYS A 36 3.94 12.39 -10.52
N PHE A 37 3.78 11.08 -10.73
CA PHE A 37 4.64 10.26 -11.58
C PHE A 37 6.14 10.38 -11.24
N THR A 38 6.48 10.34 -9.93
CA THR A 38 7.90 10.30 -9.53
C THR A 38 8.67 9.24 -10.31
N ASP A 39 9.96 9.44 -10.49
CA ASP A 39 10.86 8.56 -11.23
C ASP A 39 11.35 7.33 -10.44
N TYR A 40 10.73 7.02 -9.30
CA TYR A 40 11.07 5.85 -8.47
C TYR A 40 11.03 4.54 -9.26
N TYR A 41 10.10 4.42 -10.21
CA TYR A 41 10.11 3.43 -11.28
C TYR A 41 9.47 4.02 -12.55
N HIS A 42 9.73 3.37 -13.67
CA HIS A 42 9.46 3.92 -15.00
C HIS A 42 8.01 4.40 -15.17
N ARG A 43 7.82 5.64 -15.64
CA ARG A 43 6.52 6.27 -15.90
C ARG A 43 5.60 5.40 -16.78
N ARG A 44 6.15 4.68 -17.76
CA ARG A 44 5.37 3.77 -18.63
C ARG A 44 4.64 2.71 -17.84
N THR A 45 5.27 2.13 -16.80
CA THR A 45 4.62 1.14 -15.91
C THR A 45 3.46 1.76 -15.16
N LYS A 46 3.60 2.98 -14.63
CA LYS A 46 2.51 3.71 -13.96
C LYS A 46 1.35 3.99 -14.93
N LEU A 47 1.64 4.38 -16.17
CA LEU A 47 0.62 4.61 -17.19
C LEU A 47 -0.08 3.31 -17.60
N ALA A 48 0.63 2.18 -17.68
CA ALA A 48 0.05 0.87 -17.93
C ALA A 48 -0.95 0.47 -16.83
N ASN A 49 -0.64 0.76 -15.55
CA ASN A 49 -1.56 0.54 -14.43
C ASN A 49 -2.91 1.27 -14.61
N LEU A 50 -2.91 2.40 -15.33
CA LEU A 50 -4.10 3.22 -15.57
C LEU A 50 -4.79 2.92 -16.90
N ALA A 51 -4.33 1.96 -17.69
CA ALA A 51 -4.80 1.74 -19.07
C ALA A 51 -6.32 1.54 -19.16
N ARG A 52 -6.90 0.80 -18.23
CA ARG A 52 -8.36 0.59 -18.12
C ARG A 52 -9.07 1.84 -17.62
N LEU A 53 -8.56 2.45 -16.54
CA LEU A 53 -9.17 3.63 -15.90
C LEU A 53 -9.26 4.83 -16.83
N ARG A 54 -8.25 5.07 -17.68
CA ARG A 54 -8.23 6.19 -18.63
C ARG A 54 -9.33 6.11 -19.70
N LYS A 55 -9.96 4.94 -19.87
CA LYS A 55 -11.09 4.73 -20.76
C LYS A 55 -12.44 4.78 -20.02
N ALA A 56 -12.43 4.81 -18.69
CA ALA A 56 -13.64 4.79 -17.88
C ALA A 56 -14.20 6.19 -17.68
N LYS A 57 -15.51 6.38 -17.92
CA LYS A 57 -16.19 7.69 -17.74
C LYS A 57 -16.14 8.20 -16.29
N GLY A 58 -16.11 7.29 -15.30
CA GLY A 58 -16.07 7.62 -13.87
C GLY A 58 -14.68 8.01 -13.34
N PHE A 59 -13.62 8.04 -14.16
CA PHE A 59 -12.26 8.32 -13.71
C PHE A 59 -11.69 9.57 -14.38
N ARG A 60 -11.13 10.46 -13.55
CA ARG A 60 -10.36 11.63 -14.01
C ARG A 60 -8.97 11.61 -13.37
N LEU A 61 -7.92 11.52 -14.19
CA LEU A 61 -6.53 11.65 -13.74
C LEU A 61 -6.13 13.12 -13.65
N VAL A 62 -5.48 13.49 -12.55
CA VAL A 62 -4.82 14.78 -12.35
C VAL A 62 -3.36 14.53 -12.00
N GLU A 63 -2.46 15.00 -12.86
CA GLU A 63 -1.02 14.96 -12.59
C GLU A 63 -0.63 16.18 -11.76
N THR A 64 -0.34 15.96 -10.48
CA THR A 64 0.13 17.00 -9.56
C THR A 64 0.88 16.43 -8.38
N ASP A 65 1.82 17.21 -7.86
CA ASP A 65 2.57 16.90 -6.64
C ASP A 65 1.83 17.47 -5.43
N LEU A 66 1.43 16.61 -4.50
CA LEU A 66 0.71 17.01 -3.28
C LEU A 66 1.55 17.94 -2.39
N SER A 67 2.88 17.80 -2.43
CA SER A 67 3.78 18.60 -1.59
C SER A 67 3.91 20.06 -2.03
N SER A 68 3.49 20.40 -3.26
CA SER A 68 3.65 21.77 -3.84
C SER A 68 2.45 22.22 -4.64
N GLY A 69 1.63 21.31 -5.17
CA GLY A 69 0.51 21.63 -6.04
C GLY A 69 -0.67 22.30 -5.33
N ARG A 70 -1.63 22.77 -6.10
CA ARG A 70 -2.89 23.33 -5.61
C ARG A 70 -3.92 22.20 -5.39
N LEU A 71 -4.36 21.98 -4.14
CA LEU A 71 -5.19 20.84 -3.76
C LEU A 71 -6.70 21.15 -3.73
N SER A 72 -7.10 22.38 -3.40
CA SER A 72 -8.53 22.74 -3.27
C SER A 72 -9.41 22.36 -4.46
N PRO A 73 -8.98 22.50 -5.75
CA PRO A 73 -9.81 22.09 -6.87
C PRO A 73 -10.04 20.58 -7.00
N LEU A 74 -9.22 19.76 -6.32
CA LEU A 74 -9.33 18.32 -6.31
C LEU A 74 -10.44 17.80 -5.38
N LEU A 75 -10.85 18.64 -4.42
CA LEU A 75 -11.71 18.27 -3.30
C LEU A 75 -13.19 18.63 -3.54
N LYS A 76 -13.51 19.24 -4.68
CA LYS A 76 -14.89 19.62 -5.00
C LYS A 76 -15.79 18.37 -5.07
N ASP A 77 -16.83 18.33 -4.25
CA ASP A 77 -17.81 17.25 -4.13
C ASP A 77 -17.19 15.89 -3.76
N VAL A 78 -16.03 15.87 -3.10
CA VAL A 78 -15.37 14.66 -2.63
C VAL A 78 -15.93 14.25 -1.28
N GLU A 79 -16.42 13.01 -1.17
CA GLU A 79 -16.92 12.40 0.07
C GLU A 79 -15.80 11.83 0.93
N CYS A 80 -14.82 11.19 0.29
CA CYS A 80 -13.69 10.59 0.99
C CYS A 80 -12.42 10.62 0.13
N ALA A 81 -11.29 10.89 0.77
CA ALA A 81 -9.97 10.85 0.19
C ALA A 81 -9.23 9.59 0.64
N PHE A 82 -8.80 8.75 -0.28
CA PHE A 82 -7.87 7.66 -0.04
C PHE A 82 -6.45 8.15 -0.28
N HIS A 83 -5.68 8.32 0.80
CA HIS A 83 -4.32 8.83 0.70
C HIS A 83 -3.30 7.69 0.67
N LEU A 84 -2.94 7.26 -0.57
CA LEU A 84 -1.96 6.21 -0.83
C LEU A 84 -0.67 6.74 -1.45
N ALA A 85 -0.64 8.02 -1.87
CA ALA A 85 0.58 8.66 -2.36
C ALA A 85 1.64 8.67 -1.26
N ALA A 86 2.80 8.11 -1.57
CA ALA A 86 3.95 8.07 -0.67
C ALA A 86 5.21 7.66 -1.44
N GLN A 87 6.38 8.04 -0.95
CA GLN A 87 7.63 7.41 -1.33
C GLN A 87 7.76 6.09 -0.56
N PRO A 88 7.69 4.93 -1.23
CA PRO A 88 7.76 3.63 -0.59
C PRO A 88 9.19 3.09 -0.53
N GLY A 89 9.36 1.97 0.19
CA GLY A 89 10.59 1.19 0.18
C GLY A 89 11.49 1.43 1.39
N VAL A 90 11.65 0.38 2.20
CA VAL A 90 12.47 0.39 3.42
C VAL A 90 13.94 0.61 3.08
N ARG A 91 14.49 -0.18 2.14
CA ARG A 91 15.92 -0.19 1.82
C ARG A 91 16.40 1.08 1.15
N ALA A 92 15.56 1.71 0.33
CA ALA A 92 15.90 2.96 -0.36
C ALA A 92 15.75 4.21 0.51
N SER A 93 15.27 4.09 1.75
CA SER A 93 14.95 5.24 2.60
C SER A 93 16.16 5.86 3.34
N TRP A 94 17.33 5.26 3.21
CA TRP A 94 18.55 5.69 3.90
C TRP A 94 19.34 6.77 3.12
N GLY A 95 20.16 7.51 3.84
CA GLY A 95 21.09 8.48 3.25
C GLY A 95 20.39 9.64 2.54
N LYS A 96 20.92 10.06 1.40
CA LYS A 96 20.44 11.23 0.66
C LYS A 96 19.00 11.11 0.17
N SER A 97 18.50 9.89 -0.04
CA SER A 97 17.13 9.64 -0.48
C SER A 97 16.08 9.98 0.59
N PHE A 98 16.46 10.13 1.86
CA PHE A 98 15.54 10.41 2.96
C PHE A 98 14.71 11.69 2.73
N SER A 99 15.28 12.71 2.08
CA SER A 99 14.55 13.94 1.75
C SER A 99 13.29 13.71 0.90
N HIS A 100 13.30 12.73 0.00
CA HIS A 100 12.10 12.35 -0.77
C HIS A 100 11.01 11.75 0.13
N TYR A 101 11.41 10.98 1.16
CA TYR A 101 10.45 10.41 2.11
C TYR A 101 9.82 11.48 3.00
N VAL A 102 10.60 12.48 3.44
CA VAL A 102 10.07 13.64 4.18
C VAL A 102 9.06 14.40 3.31
N LYS A 103 9.44 14.72 2.07
CA LYS A 103 8.61 15.45 1.12
C LYS A 103 7.30 14.71 0.83
N ASP A 104 7.39 13.44 0.42
CA ASP A 104 6.26 12.71 -0.15
C ASP A 104 5.39 12.02 0.91
N ASN A 105 5.95 11.70 2.11
CA ASN A 105 5.20 11.02 3.16
C ASN A 105 4.71 11.98 4.24
N ILE A 106 5.51 12.99 4.62
CA ILE A 106 5.19 13.92 5.71
C ILE A 106 4.56 15.20 5.15
N THR A 107 5.30 15.95 4.32
CA THR A 107 4.83 17.24 3.81
C THR A 107 3.58 17.09 2.94
N ALA A 108 3.54 16.10 2.05
CA ALA A 108 2.37 15.85 1.21
C ALA A 108 1.14 15.47 2.04
N THR A 109 1.30 14.65 3.09
CA THR A 109 0.21 14.29 4.02
C THR A 109 -0.30 15.51 4.78
N GLN A 110 0.60 16.32 5.35
CA GLN A 110 0.25 17.54 6.08
C GLN A 110 -0.54 18.51 5.19
N ARG A 111 -0.08 18.75 3.96
CA ARG A 111 -0.77 19.64 3.02
C ARG A 111 -2.14 19.13 2.60
N LEU A 112 -2.29 17.81 2.45
CA LEU A 112 -3.60 17.22 2.16
C LEU A 112 -4.53 17.40 3.36
N LEU A 113 -4.07 17.17 4.59
CA LEU A 113 -4.84 17.39 5.81
C LEU A 113 -5.29 18.86 5.96
N GLU A 114 -4.42 19.84 5.65
CA GLU A 114 -4.81 21.25 5.60
C GLU A 114 -5.94 21.50 4.59
N ALA A 115 -5.85 20.91 3.41
CA ALA A 115 -6.88 21.10 2.39
C ALA A 115 -8.22 20.40 2.73
N LEU A 116 -8.18 19.29 3.49
CA LEU A 116 -9.38 18.57 3.93
C LEU A 116 -10.08 19.22 5.13
N LYS A 117 -9.34 19.94 5.95
CA LYS A 117 -9.78 20.51 7.23
C LYS A 117 -11.03 21.37 7.10
N ASP A 118 -11.04 22.29 6.15
CA ASP A 118 -12.12 23.26 6.00
C ASP A 118 -13.44 22.62 5.49
N ASN A 119 -13.35 21.48 4.81
CA ASN A 119 -14.49 20.77 4.22
C ASN A 119 -14.91 19.54 5.01
N GLN A 120 -14.21 19.20 6.08
CA GLN A 120 -14.46 18.02 6.91
C GLN A 120 -14.53 16.69 6.10
N ILE A 121 -13.78 16.63 4.98
CA ILE A 121 -13.74 15.45 4.11
C ILE A 121 -13.00 14.33 4.82
N LYS A 122 -13.61 13.15 4.83
CA LYS A 122 -13.00 11.95 5.42
C LYS A 122 -11.73 11.56 4.67
N MET A 123 -10.70 11.13 5.42
CA MET A 123 -9.49 10.57 4.84
C MET A 123 -9.22 9.17 5.36
N VAL A 124 -9.03 8.23 4.43
CA VAL A 124 -8.47 6.90 4.71
C VAL A 124 -6.98 6.95 4.35
N TYR A 125 -6.12 6.88 5.36
CA TYR A 125 -4.66 7.00 5.21
C TYR A 125 -3.99 5.64 5.17
N ALA A 126 -3.19 5.38 4.15
CA ALA A 126 -2.35 4.20 4.05
C ALA A 126 -1.09 4.35 4.92
N SER A 127 -1.14 3.86 6.15
CA SER A 127 0.02 3.63 7.02
C SER A 127 0.72 2.32 6.65
N SER A 128 1.58 1.79 7.51
CA SER A 128 2.39 0.60 7.22
C SER A 128 2.70 -0.18 8.49
N SER A 129 2.80 -1.51 8.39
CA SER A 129 3.36 -2.35 9.46
C SER A 129 4.81 -2.02 9.80
N SER A 130 5.54 -1.31 8.93
CA SER A 130 6.91 -0.86 9.17
C SER A 130 7.07 0.10 10.36
N ILE A 131 5.96 0.67 10.86
CA ILE A 131 5.99 1.50 12.08
C ILE A 131 6.27 0.66 13.34
N TYR A 132 5.93 -0.62 13.35
CA TYR A 132 6.12 -1.49 14.51
C TYR A 132 7.57 -1.91 14.72
N GLY A 133 8.39 -1.95 13.64
CA GLY A 133 9.73 -2.54 13.68
C GLY A 133 9.69 -4.04 13.97
N ASP A 134 10.64 -4.53 14.74
CA ASP A 134 10.68 -5.92 15.22
C ASP A 134 9.77 -6.06 16.45
N SER A 135 8.48 -6.36 16.21
CA SER A 135 7.53 -6.59 17.28
C SER A 135 7.72 -7.98 17.90
N GLU A 136 7.82 -8.01 19.24
CA GLU A 136 7.84 -9.25 20.02
C GLU A 136 6.45 -9.90 20.13
N ARG A 137 5.38 -9.09 19.96
CA ARG A 137 3.98 -9.56 19.97
C ARG A 137 3.56 -9.95 18.56
N LEU A 138 3.34 -11.25 18.33
CA LEU A 138 2.86 -11.81 17.07
C LEU A 138 1.65 -12.72 17.31
N PRO A 139 0.50 -12.54 16.61
CA PRO A 139 0.22 -11.44 15.68
C PRO A 139 0.29 -10.07 16.38
N THR A 140 0.76 -9.03 15.65
CA THR A 140 0.95 -7.67 16.17
C THR A 140 -0.38 -6.92 16.23
N PRO A 141 -0.91 -6.56 17.43
CA PRO A 141 -2.13 -5.75 17.54
C PRO A 141 -1.84 -4.26 17.40
N GLU A 142 -2.89 -3.47 17.18
CA GLU A 142 -2.78 -2.02 16.93
C GLU A 142 -2.26 -1.23 18.13
N ASP A 143 -2.42 -1.73 19.34
CA ASP A 143 -1.94 -1.12 20.60
C ASP A 143 -0.43 -1.33 20.84
N THR A 144 0.25 -2.11 19.99
CA THR A 144 1.71 -2.29 20.08
C THR A 144 2.41 -0.95 19.89
N PRO A 145 3.27 -0.53 20.84
CA PRO A 145 4.03 0.70 20.72
C PRO A 145 4.88 0.72 19.44
N PRO A 146 4.75 1.74 18.58
CA PRO A 146 5.53 1.81 17.36
C PRO A 146 7.03 2.06 17.66
N ARG A 147 7.90 1.24 17.05
CA ARG A 147 9.36 1.34 17.13
C ARG A 147 9.98 1.09 15.75
N PRO A 148 9.81 2.02 14.79
CA PRO A 148 10.29 1.81 13.43
C PRO A 148 11.81 1.63 13.39
N VAL A 149 12.28 0.68 12.57
CA VAL A 149 13.71 0.38 12.39
C VAL A 149 14.22 0.83 11.02
N SER A 150 13.49 1.70 10.35
CA SER A 150 13.88 2.30 9.08
C SER A 150 13.37 3.73 8.95
N PRO A 151 14.07 4.60 8.17
CA PRO A 151 13.60 5.96 7.90
C PRO A 151 12.21 5.98 7.23
N TYR A 152 11.91 5.02 6.35
CA TYR A 152 10.55 4.85 5.79
C TYR A 152 9.51 4.63 6.88
N GLY A 153 9.74 3.68 7.79
CA GLY A 153 8.82 3.41 8.90
C GLY A 153 8.62 4.64 9.78
N ALA A 154 9.69 5.40 10.06
CA ALA A 154 9.62 6.64 10.82
C ALA A 154 8.74 7.70 10.11
N THR A 155 8.90 7.89 8.79
CA THR A 155 8.05 8.86 8.05
C THR A 155 6.58 8.44 7.96
N LYS A 156 6.29 7.13 7.93
CA LYS A 156 4.91 6.62 7.97
C LYS A 156 4.27 6.83 9.34
N LEU A 157 5.04 6.66 10.42
CA LEU A 157 4.59 6.94 11.78
C LEU A 157 4.33 8.43 11.98
N GLU A 158 5.22 9.30 11.51
CA GLU A 158 5.04 10.76 11.60
C GLU A 158 3.77 11.21 10.88
N ALA A 159 3.52 10.69 9.68
CA ALA A 159 2.30 10.99 8.95
C ALA A 159 1.03 10.46 9.67
N GLU A 160 1.10 9.32 10.37
CA GLU A 160 0.02 8.80 11.20
C GLU A 160 -0.23 9.73 12.41
N HIS A 161 0.82 10.26 13.04
CA HIS A 161 0.71 11.27 14.11
C HIS A 161 0.09 12.57 13.59
N LEU A 162 0.46 13.06 12.41
CA LEU A 162 -0.21 14.22 11.80
C LEU A 162 -1.70 13.97 11.60
N CYS A 163 -2.10 12.79 11.11
CA CYS A 163 -3.50 12.42 10.99
C CYS A 163 -4.23 12.49 12.34
N TYR A 164 -3.63 11.97 13.42
CA TYR A 164 -4.19 12.05 14.77
C TYR A 164 -4.29 13.50 15.27
N ILE A 165 -3.27 14.33 15.05
CA ILE A 165 -3.25 15.76 15.45
C ILE A 165 -4.39 16.52 14.77
N TYR A 166 -4.58 16.32 13.46
CA TYR A 166 -5.67 16.99 12.71
C TYR A 166 -7.06 16.50 13.14
N PHE A 167 -7.19 15.19 13.43
CA PHE A 167 -8.43 14.68 14.01
C PHE A 167 -8.74 15.31 15.38
N ARG A 168 -7.75 15.36 16.28
CA ARG A 168 -7.95 15.85 17.66
C ARG A 168 -8.23 17.34 17.74
N ASN A 169 -7.56 18.16 16.94
CA ASN A 169 -7.62 19.61 17.07
C ASN A 169 -8.58 20.28 16.09
N PHE A 170 -8.83 19.66 14.94
CA PHE A 170 -9.67 20.24 13.88
C PHE A 170 -10.86 19.35 13.50
N GLY A 171 -11.00 18.18 14.08
CA GLY A 171 -12.09 17.26 13.79
C GLY A 171 -12.02 16.57 12.43
N VAL A 172 -10.89 16.68 11.69
CA VAL A 172 -10.75 16.02 10.37
C VAL A 172 -10.99 14.51 10.53
N PRO A 173 -11.99 13.92 9.85
CA PRO A 173 -12.35 12.53 10.07
C PRO A 173 -11.36 11.59 9.38
N VAL A 174 -10.28 11.19 10.07
CA VAL A 174 -9.23 10.31 9.57
C VAL A 174 -9.38 8.89 10.09
N VAL A 175 -9.09 7.91 9.23
CA VAL A 175 -8.91 6.48 9.56
C VAL A 175 -7.56 6.02 9.04
N GLY A 176 -6.74 5.45 9.91
CA GLY A 176 -5.43 4.89 9.54
C GLY A 176 -5.52 3.40 9.20
N LEU A 177 -4.82 2.98 8.17
CA LEU A 177 -4.72 1.56 7.77
C LEU A 177 -3.25 1.16 7.70
N ARG A 178 -2.79 0.32 8.63
CA ARG A 178 -1.44 -0.22 8.66
C ARG A 178 -1.38 -1.45 7.77
N TYR A 179 -1.00 -1.23 6.50
CA TYR A 179 -0.86 -2.33 5.54
C TYR A 179 0.34 -3.20 5.89
N PHE A 180 0.11 -4.52 5.93
CA PHE A 180 1.18 -5.50 5.93
C PHE A 180 1.69 -5.73 4.50
N THR A 181 2.44 -6.80 4.24
CA THR A 181 3.16 -6.90 2.96
C THR A 181 2.21 -7.21 1.81
N VAL A 182 1.95 -6.20 0.97
CA VAL A 182 1.01 -6.32 -0.16
C VAL A 182 1.67 -6.95 -1.38
N TYR A 183 0.99 -7.89 -2.04
CA TYR A 183 1.42 -8.51 -3.29
C TYR A 183 0.26 -8.66 -4.27
N GLY A 184 0.56 -8.91 -5.57
CA GLY A 184 -0.44 -9.12 -6.60
C GLY A 184 -0.07 -8.49 -7.94
N PRO A 185 -0.98 -8.54 -8.94
CA PRO A 185 -0.80 -7.86 -10.23
C PRO A 185 -0.41 -6.40 -10.08
N ARG A 186 0.40 -5.87 -10.97
CA ARG A 186 0.93 -4.48 -10.94
C ARG A 186 1.85 -4.20 -9.74
N GLN A 187 2.32 -5.23 -9.02
CA GLN A 187 3.31 -5.03 -7.97
C GLN A 187 4.53 -4.31 -8.55
N ARG A 188 5.06 -3.33 -7.80
CA ARG A 188 6.20 -2.53 -8.26
C ARG A 188 7.41 -3.41 -8.60
N PRO A 189 8.19 -3.07 -9.64
CA PRO A 189 9.32 -3.89 -10.11
C PRO A 189 10.46 -4.01 -9.11
N ASP A 190 10.55 -3.12 -8.12
CA ASP A 190 11.53 -3.17 -7.03
C ASP A 190 11.22 -4.22 -5.95
N MET A 191 9.99 -4.70 -5.88
CA MET A 191 9.52 -5.63 -4.84
C MET A 191 9.92 -7.08 -5.13
N ALA A 192 10.06 -7.87 -4.06
CA ALA A 192 10.62 -9.22 -4.11
C ALA A 192 9.87 -10.16 -5.07
N PHE A 193 8.52 -10.22 -5.00
CA PHE A 193 7.76 -11.16 -5.84
C PHE A 193 7.85 -10.81 -7.32
N ALA A 194 7.81 -9.53 -7.67
CA ALA A 194 7.99 -9.08 -9.05
C ALA A 194 9.38 -9.49 -9.59
N LYS A 195 10.43 -9.33 -8.78
CA LYS A 195 11.80 -9.76 -9.12
C LYS A 195 11.92 -11.28 -9.23
N PHE A 196 11.33 -12.02 -8.29
CA PHE A 196 11.38 -13.47 -8.28
C PHE A 196 10.67 -14.05 -9.49
N ILE A 197 9.47 -13.59 -9.81
CA ILE A 197 8.73 -14.03 -11.00
C ILE A 197 9.56 -13.74 -12.26
N ALA A 198 10.10 -12.55 -12.41
CA ALA A 198 10.91 -12.18 -13.56
C ALA A 198 12.21 -13.00 -13.67
N GLY A 199 12.89 -13.29 -12.56
CA GLY A 199 14.09 -14.10 -12.52
C GLY A 199 13.82 -15.56 -12.86
N ILE A 200 12.88 -16.20 -12.14
CA ILE A 200 12.54 -17.60 -12.30
C ILE A 200 12.05 -17.90 -13.73
N SER A 201 11.14 -17.07 -14.25
CA SER A 201 10.58 -17.26 -15.60
C SER A 201 11.66 -17.25 -16.69
N ARG A 202 12.70 -16.42 -16.52
CA ARG A 202 13.83 -16.27 -17.46
C ARG A 202 15.02 -17.17 -17.16
N GLY A 203 14.96 -18.02 -16.10
CA GLY A 203 16.08 -18.85 -15.66
C GLY A 203 17.27 -18.03 -15.11
N LYS A 204 17.02 -16.78 -14.70
CA LYS A 204 18.03 -15.90 -14.08
C LYS A 204 18.09 -16.12 -12.57
N GLU A 205 19.23 -15.77 -11.99
CA GLU A 205 19.43 -15.77 -10.55
C GLU A 205 18.55 -14.74 -9.85
N ILE A 206 18.03 -15.07 -8.66
CA ILE A 206 17.25 -14.19 -7.81
C ILE A 206 17.98 -13.94 -6.49
N ASP A 207 18.01 -12.68 -6.05
CA ASP A 207 18.65 -12.28 -4.80
C ASP A 207 17.69 -12.50 -3.63
N VAL A 208 18.12 -13.28 -2.63
CA VAL A 208 17.42 -13.49 -1.37
C VAL A 208 18.29 -12.99 -0.22
N PHE A 209 17.84 -11.97 0.49
CA PHE A 209 18.53 -11.42 1.63
C PHE A 209 18.32 -12.31 2.86
N GLY A 210 19.39 -12.66 3.57
CA GLY A 210 19.39 -13.60 4.69
C GLY A 210 19.16 -15.05 4.24
N ASP A 211 18.65 -15.85 5.18
CA ASP A 211 18.42 -17.30 5.01
C ASP A 211 17.10 -17.66 4.28
N GLY A 212 16.24 -16.67 4.02
CA GLY A 212 14.93 -16.88 3.42
C GLY A 212 13.86 -17.40 4.38
N GLU A 213 14.18 -17.58 5.67
CA GLU A 213 13.24 -17.99 6.70
C GLU A 213 12.49 -16.83 7.37
N GLN A 214 12.82 -15.58 6.99
CA GLN A 214 12.04 -14.43 7.43
C GLN A 214 10.59 -14.55 6.98
N ARG A 215 9.67 -14.41 7.94
CA ARG A 215 8.24 -14.61 7.71
C ARG A 215 7.50 -13.28 7.56
N ARG A 216 6.58 -13.22 6.64
CA ARG A 216 5.74 -12.04 6.39
C ARG A 216 4.28 -12.44 6.29
N ASP A 217 3.42 -11.55 6.74
CA ASP A 217 2.00 -11.56 6.39
C ASP A 217 1.86 -10.96 4.98
N PHE A 218 1.76 -11.86 4.00
CA PHE A 218 1.57 -11.49 2.60
C PHE A 218 0.08 -11.37 2.29
N THR A 219 -0.37 -10.17 1.97
CA THR A 219 -1.78 -9.88 1.72
C THR A 219 -2.01 -9.54 0.26
N PHE A 220 -2.96 -10.22 -0.37
CA PHE A 220 -3.27 -9.99 -1.78
C PHE A 220 -3.90 -8.61 -1.97
N VAL A 221 -3.53 -7.92 -3.05
CA VAL A 221 -3.95 -6.53 -3.29
C VAL A 221 -5.47 -6.34 -3.30
N LYS A 222 -6.25 -7.33 -3.77
CA LYS A 222 -7.71 -7.25 -3.75
C LYS A 222 -8.27 -7.22 -2.32
N ASP A 223 -7.67 -7.99 -1.39
CA ASP A 223 -8.10 -7.98 0.01
C ASP A 223 -7.74 -6.64 0.68
N ILE A 224 -6.58 -6.06 0.34
CA ILE A 224 -6.22 -4.69 0.76
C ILE A 224 -7.23 -3.66 0.26
N VAL A 225 -7.62 -3.72 -1.02
CA VAL A 225 -8.64 -2.84 -1.60
C VAL A 225 -9.98 -2.98 -0.87
N THR A 226 -10.40 -4.22 -0.61
CA THR A 226 -11.63 -4.50 0.15
C THR A 226 -11.58 -3.86 1.54
N GLY A 227 -10.50 -4.08 2.31
CA GLY A 227 -10.33 -3.47 3.63
C GLY A 227 -10.30 -1.94 3.57
N SER A 228 -9.66 -1.36 2.54
CA SER A 228 -9.61 0.09 2.35
C SER A 228 -10.99 0.68 2.08
N MET A 229 -11.81 0.02 1.28
CA MET A 229 -13.18 0.46 1.00
C MET A 229 -14.08 0.33 2.22
N LEU A 230 -13.96 -0.73 3.00
CA LEU A 230 -14.69 -0.89 4.27
C LEU A 230 -14.38 0.23 5.26
N ALA A 231 -13.16 0.76 5.26
CA ALA A 231 -12.74 1.85 6.13
C ALA A 231 -13.46 3.18 5.89
N ILE A 232 -14.19 3.35 4.78
CA ILE A 232 -15.10 4.47 4.57
C ILE A 232 -16.12 4.55 5.71
N ASN A 233 -16.58 3.41 6.21
CA ASN A 233 -17.58 3.31 7.27
C ASN A 233 -16.98 3.27 8.68
N ALA A 234 -15.67 3.27 8.80
CA ALA A 234 -14.99 3.22 10.10
C ALA A 234 -15.19 4.50 10.91
N LYS A 235 -15.16 4.37 12.23
CA LYS A 235 -15.20 5.53 13.13
C LYS A 235 -13.95 6.39 12.95
N PRO A 236 -14.08 7.72 12.76
CA PRO A 236 -12.92 8.61 12.70
C PRO A 236 -12.03 8.51 13.95
N GLY A 237 -10.72 8.69 13.75
CA GLY A 237 -9.70 8.59 14.79
C GLY A 237 -9.26 7.16 15.09
N THR A 238 -9.77 6.14 14.37
CA THR A 238 -9.34 4.75 14.53
C THR A 238 -8.20 4.39 13.59
N VAL A 239 -7.43 3.39 14.01
CA VAL A 239 -6.37 2.77 13.20
C VAL A 239 -6.62 1.26 13.17
N TYR A 240 -6.41 0.64 12.01
CA TYR A 240 -6.54 -0.80 11.84
C TYR A 240 -5.34 -1.40 11.13
N ASN A 241 -4.97 -2.61 11.54
CA ASN A 241 -4.10 -3.45 10.74
C ASN A 241 -4.86 -4.07 9.57
N ILE A 242 -4.24 -4.12 8.39
CA ILE A 242 -4.75 -4.88 7.25
C ILE A 242 -3.72 -5.90 6.82
N GLY A 243 -4.06 -7.14 7.00
CA GLY A 243 -3.26 -8.32 6.75
C GLY A 243 -4.14 -9.55 6.55
N THR A 244 -3.52 -10.72 6.61
CA THR A 244 -4.22 -12.01 6.59
C THR A 244 -4.27 -12.67 7.96
N GLY A 245 -3.43 -12.24 8.91
CA GLY A 245 -3.16 -12.93 10.17
C GLY A 245 -2.30 -14.19 10.01
N LYS A 246 -1.84 -14.50 8.78
CA LYS A 246 -1.03 -15.69 8.48
C LYS A 246 0.33 -15.28 7.96
N THR A 247 1.34 -16.03 8.30
CA THR A 247 2.72 -15.76 7.87
C THR A 247 3.26 -16.87 6.97
N THR A 248 4.10 -16.46 6.01
CA THR A 248 4.79 -17.39 5.10
C THR A 248 6.25 -16.94 4.99
N SER A 249 7.19 -17.89 4.90
CA SER A 249 8.60 -17.58 4.67
C SER A 249 8.89 -17.27 3.20
N LEU A 250 9.99 -16.57 2.91
CA LEU A 250 10.38 -16.36 1.52
C LEU A 250 10.72 -17.66 0.80
N ASN A 251 11.28 -18.66 1.50
CA ASN A 251 11.56 -19.97 0.92
C ASN A 251 10.27 -20.68 0.49
N GLU A 252 9.20 -20.65 1.32
CA GLU A 252 7.88 -21.18 0.96
C GLU A 252 7.28 -20.46 -0.26
N VAL A 253 7.45 -19.12 -0.35
CA VAL A 253 7.02 -18.33 -1.52
C VAL A 253 7.78 -18.77 -2.78
N ILE A 254 9.09 -18.90 -2.71
CA ILE A 254 9.92 -19.32 -3.86
C ILE A 254 9.49 -20.71 -4.35
N THR A 255 9.31 -21.70 -3.42
CA THR A 255 8.82 -23.04 -3.76
C THR A 255 7.46 -22.99 -4.46
N THR A 256 6.56 -22.11 -3.98
CA THR A 256 5.24 -21.93 -4.61
C THR A 256 5.37 -21.33 -6.02
N LEU A 257 6.24 -20.33 -6.20
CA LEU A 257 6.50 -19.74 -7.51
C LEU A 257 7.14 -20.73 -8.49
N GLU A 258 8.08 -21.58 -8.03
CA GLU A 258 8.65 -22.65 -8.84
C GLU A 258 7.56 -23.60 -9.38
N SER A 259 6.63 -24.01 -8.49
CA SER A 259 5.52 -24.87 -8.87
C SER A 259 4.58 -24.21 -9.89
N ILE A 260 4.30 -22.89 -9.73
CA ILE A 260 3.40 -22.15 -10.64
C ILE A 260 4.05 -21.91 -11.99
N ILE A 261 5.36 -21.56 -12.01
CA ILE A 261 6.09 -21.19 -13.24
C ILE A 261 6.61 -22.44 -13.97
N GLY A 262 6.74 -23.57 -13.26
CA GLY A 262 7.29 -24.82 -13.81
C GLY A 262 8.82 -24.79 -13.98
N LYS A 263 9.53 -23.92 -13.26
CA LYS A 263 10.99 -23.78 -13.33
C LYS A 263 11.60 -23.66 -11.94
N LYS A 264 12.81 -24.20 -11.75
CA LYS A 264 13.56 -24.04 -10.51
C LYS A 264 14.21 -22.68 -10.41
N ALA A 265 14.18 -22.09 -9.21
CA ALA A 265 14.86 -20.84 -8.90
C ALA A 265 16.37 -21.06 -8.74
N ARG A 266 17.15 -20.17 -9.30
CA ARG A 266 18.58 -20.04 -9.01
C ARG A 266 18.73 -18.95 -7.94
N VAL A 267 18.96 -19.36 -6.70
CA VAL A 267 18.96 -18.44 -5.55
C VAL A 267 20.38 -18.03 -5.20
N LYS A 268 20.62 -16.70 -5.14
CA LYS A 268 21.80 -16.09 -4.55
C LYS A 268 21.45 -15.54 -3.18
N ARG A 269 22.13 -16.04 -2.15
CA ARG A 269 21.99 -15.52 -0.79
C ARG A 269 22.84 -14.27 -0.60
N LEU A 270 22.25 -13.22 -0.05
CA LEU A 270 22.91 -11.97 0.30
C LEU A 270 22.79 -11.74 1.80
N GLU A 271 23.62 -10.84 2.33
CA GLU A 271 23.54 -10.41 3.73
C GLU A 271 22.18 -9.78 4.05
N VAL A 272 21.75 -9.84 5.31
CA VAL A 272 20.51 -9.21 5.77
C VAL A 272 20.58 -7.71 5.52
N ALA A 273 19.55 -7.16 4.91
CA ALA A 273 19.52 -5.73 4.60
C ALA A 273 19.12 -4.90 5.83
N LEU A 274 19.68 -3.71 5.93
CA LEU A 274 19.35 -2.74 7.01
C LEU A 274 17.85 -2.40 6.98
N GLY A 275 17.23 -2.43 8.15
CA GLY A 275 15.81 -2.12 8.34
C GLY A 275 14.84 -3.26 7.98
N ASP A 276 15.35 -4.43 7.55
CA ASP A 276 14.51 -5.61 7.37
C ASP A 276 14.25 -6.27 8.74
N VAL A 277 12.98 -6.44 9.08
CA VAL A 277 12.53 -7.15 10.31
C VAL A 277 12.47 -8.66 10.07
N ARG A 278 12.58 -9.47 11.13
CA ARG A 278 12.56 -10.95 11.00
C ARG A 278 11.16 -11.48 10.71
N ASN A 279 10.15 -11.03 11.48
CA ASN A 279 8.79 -11.54 11.35
C ASN A 279 7.77 -10.41 11.39
N THR A 280 6.71 -10.52 10.57
CA THR A 280 5.54 -9.66 10.64
C THR A 280 4.26 -10.48 10.51
N SER A 281 3.30 -10.27 11.40
CA SER A 281 1.98 -10.90 11.39
C SER A 281 0.95 -9.89 11.89
N ALA A 282 -0.12 -9.66 11.15
CA ALA A 282 -1.19 -8.76 11.53
C ALA A 282 -2.14 -9.42 12.53
N ASP A 283 -2.43 -8.77 13.65
CA ASP A 283 -3.69 -9.01 14.32
C ASP A 283 -4.77 -8.21 13.59
N ILE A 284 -5.75 -8.92 13.02
CA ILE A 284 -6.85 -8.33 12.25
C ILE A 284 -8.19 -8.39 13.01
N THR A 285 -8.15 -8.69 14.31
CA THR A 285 -9.36 -8.84 15.15
C THR A 285 -10.20 -7.58 15.14
N SER A 286 -9.58 -6.41 15.31
CA SER A 286 -10.29 -5.13 15.36
C SER A 286 -11.04 -4.83 14.08
N ILE A 287 -10.36 -4.88 12.92
CA ILE A 287 -11.01 -4.59 11.64
C ILE A 287 -12.05 -5.65 11.24
N SER A 288 -11.83 -6.92 11.62
CA SER A 288 -12.81 -7.99 11.38
C SER A 288 -14.08 -7.80 12.19
N ARG A 289 -13.95 -7.40 13.46
CA ARG A 289 -15.08 -7.12 14.36
C ARG A 289 -15.87 -5.88 13.93
N ASP A 290 -15.14 -4.77 13.66
CA ASP A 290 -15.78 -3.46 13.48
C ASP A 290 -16.31 -3.24 12.06
N LEU A 291 -15.64 -3.82 11.06
CA LEU A 291 -15.93 -3.59 9.63
C LEU A 291 -16.24 -4.86 8.83
N GLY A 292 -16.20 -6.02 9.47
CA GLY A 292 -16.44 -7.30 8.80
C GLY A 292 -15.34 -7.70 7.79
N TYR A 293 -14.13 -7.12 7.89
CA TYR A 293 -13.02 -7.45 7.00
C TYR A 293 -12.63 -8.92 7.13
N ARG A 294 -12.53 -9.61 5.99
CA ARG A 294 -12.08 -10.99 5.91
C ARG A 294 -11.25 -11.17 4.65
N PRO A 295 -9.94 -11.41 4.78
CA PRO A 295 -9.09 -11.74 3.63
C PRO A 295 -9.49 -13.10 3.07
N THR A 296 -9.73 -13.18 1.76
CA THR A 296 -10.28 -14.38 1.12
C THR A 296 -9.30 -15.06 0.17
N THR A 297 -8.23 -14.36 -0.22
CA THR A 297 -7.31 -14.86 -1.24
C THR A 297 -6.17 -15.63 -0.60
N SER A 298 -6.02 -16.92 -0.91
CA SER A 298 -4.86 -17.71 -0.49
C SER A 298 -3.59 -17.22 -1.20
N LEU A 299 -2.41 -17.43 -0.57
CA LEU A 299 -1.13 -17.03 -1.16
C LEU A 299 -0.92 -17.65 -2.54
N ALA A 300 -1.17 -18.96 -2.68
CA ALA A 300 -1.00 -19.66 -3.95
C ALA A 300 -1.91 -19.12 -5.05
N GLU A 301 -3.16 -18.81 -4.74
CA GLU A 301 -4.10 -18.21 -5.69
C GLU A 301 -3.64 -16.81 -6.12
N GLY A 302 -3.27 -15.95 -5.15
CA GLY A 302 -2.77 -14.61 -5.44
C GLY A 302 -1.48 -14.63 -6.27
N LEU A 303 -0.55 -15.55 -5.99
CA LEU A 303 0.68 -15.73 -6.77
C LEU A 303 0.39 -16.19 -8.20
N ARG A 304 -0.56 -17.13 -8.42
CA ARG A 304 -0.97 -17.51 -9.79
C ARG A 304 -1.48 -16.29 -10.58
N ARG A 305 -2.31 -15.45 -9.95
CA ARG A 305 -2.82 -14.22 -10.59
C ARG A 305 -1.70 -13.23 -10.89
N GLN A 306 -0.75 -13.05 -9.98
CA GLN A 306 0.40 -12.16 -10.19
C GLN A 306 1.32 -12.67 -11.30
N VAL A 307 1.67 -13.98 -11.30
CA VAL A 307 2.47 -14.60 -12.36
C VAL A 307 1.80 -14.45 -13.71
N LYS A 308 0.50 -14.77 -13.79
CA LYS A 308 -0.27 -14.64 -15.03
C LYS A 308 -0.24 -13.21 -15.58
N ALA A 309 -0.49 -12.21 -14.73
CA ALA A 309 -0.47 -10.81 -15.16
C ALA A 309 0.92 -10.37 -15.62
N GLN A 310 1.97 -10.73 -14.88
CA GLN A 310 3.34 -10.28 -15.17
C GLN A 310 3.99 -10.98 -16.38
N LEU A 311 3.55 -12.19 -16.75
CA LEU A 311 4.11 -12.94 -17.88
C LEU A 311 3.30 -12.77 -19.18
N LEU A 312 2.08 -12.24 -19.12
CA LEU A 312 1.23 -11.95 -20.27
C LEU A 312 1.31 -10.47 -20.73
N GLU A 313 1.94 -9.62 -19.91
CA GLU A 313 2.30 -8.23 -20.25
C GLU A 313 3.70 -8.15 -20.91
#